data_2b7ded141a61fc126b671abd6893e7af
#
_entry.id   2b7ded141a61fc126b671abd6893e7af
#
_cell.length_a   1.000
_cell.length_b   1.000
_cell.length_c   1.000
_cell.angle_alpha   90.00
_cell.angle_beta   90.00
_cell.angle_gamma   90.00
#
_symmetry.space_group_name_H-M   'P 1'
#
loop_
_entity.id
_entity.type
_entity.pdbx_description
1 polymer ?
#
loop_
_entity_poly.entity_id
_entity_poly.type
_entity_poly.pdbx_seq_one_letter_code
_entity_poly.pdbx_strand_id
1 'polypeptide(L)'
;MATRTSILPLVALLGWSFAGCAGPAEQIADLNRQISTLQSMNRKYVANLEAQDKEIEKLKEANQVLRDLKETRLDKLYSVKTITIDRLSGGLNIDGVIGDEGIVVYVSLYDQQGHKFKAAGTITVFLSDLSNPRAPEPIATYEYDIDQAKELWFGRMLTYHYKIKCLWQERLPAGRIVRVTVRFLDYLTGSVLETSTDLEVTPPLGSWPSNSQ
;
A
#
# COMPACT_ATOMS: atom_id res chain seq x y z
N MET A 1 43.27 -86.44 60.27
CA MET A 1 43.35 -87.32 59.07
C MET A 1 43.18 -86.45 57.86
N ALA A 2 44.22 -86.44 57.03
CA ALA A 2 44.25 -86.15 55.58
C ALA A 2 43.69 -84.76 55.15
N THR A 3 44.49 -83.72 55.00
CA THR A 3 45.16 -83.25 53.76
C THR A 3 44.45 -83.36 52.44
N ARG A 4 44.16 -82.22 51.84
CA ARG A 4 44.48 -82.04 50.42
C ARG A 4 44.41 -80.56 50.01
N THR A 5 45.58 -80.07 49.73
CA THR A 5 45.93 -78.90 48.94
C THR A 5 45.25 -78.89 47.57
N SER A 6 44.79 -77.75 47.13
CA SER A 6 44.53 -77.53 45.71
C SER A 6 44.93 -76.15 45.32
N ILE A 7 45.88 -76.09 44.43
CA ILE A 7 46.49 -74.96 43.75
C ILE A 7 45.53 -74.51 42.70
N LEU A 8 45.17 -73.22 42.68
CA LEU A 8 44.47 -72.63 41.58
C LEU A 8 45.39 -71.68 40.82
N PRO A 9 45.42 -71.69 39.52
CA PRO A 9 46.35 -70.93 38.72
C PRO A 9 45.90 -69.46 38.51
N LEU A 10 46.83 -68.65 38.61
CA LEU A 10 46.85 -67.22 38.30
C LEU A 10 47.03 -67.11 36.80
N VAL A 11 45.90 -67.03 36.02
CA VAL A 11 45.91 -66.73 34.59
C VAL A 11 44.59 -66.08 34.25
N ALA A 12 44.49 -64.76 34.34
CA ALA A 12 43.54 -63.92 33.60
C ALA A 12 43.68 -62.46 33.93
N LEU A 13 44.77 -61.78 33.56
CA LEU A 13 44.90 -60.33 33.56
C LEU A 13 45.93 -59.90 32.49
N LEU A 14 45.63 -60.23 31.23
CA LEU A 14 46.36 -59.69 30.07
C LEU A 14 45.45 -59.69 28.87
N GLY A 15 44.53 -58.68 28.85
CA GLY A 15 43.61 -58.61 27.74
C GLY A 15 42.79 -57.35 27.63
N TRP A 16 43.34 -56.19 28.04
CA TRP A 16 42.65 -54.93 27.76
C TRP A 16 43.64 -53.79 27.62
N SER A 17 44.25 -53.66 26.46
CA SER A 17 45.05 -52.47 26.08
C SER A 17 45.21 -52.45 24.55
N PHE A 18 44.11 -52.53 23.81
CA PHE A 18 44.06 -52.11 22.42
C PHE A 18 42.90 -51.13 22.23
N ALA A 19 42.85 -50.08 23.01
CA ALA A 19 42.21 -48.82 22.58
C ALA A 19 43.15 -48.23 21.56
N GLY A 20 42.85 -48.47 20.25
CA GLY A 20 43.66 -48.03 19.15
C GLY A 20 43.75 -46.48 19.16
N CYS A 21 44.90 -45.96 19.48
CA CYS A 21 45.30 -44.65 19.02
C CYS A 21 45.27 -44.69 17.49
N ALA A 22 44.29 -44.07 16.86
CA ALA A 22 44.35 -43.80 15.44
C ALA A 22 45.69 -43.18 15.14
N GLY A 23 46.53 -43.89 14.36
CA GLY A 23 47.92 -43.47 14.13
C GLY A 23 47.94 -42.11 13.39
N PRO A 24 49.03 -41.35 13.49
CA PRO A 24 49.15 -40.06 12.85
C PRO A 24 48.81 -40.07 11.36
N ALA A 25 48.96 -41.23 10.70
CA ALA A 25 48.58 -41.42 9.28
C ALA A 25 47.08 -41.40 9.06
N GLU A 26 46.26 -41.93 9.99
CA GLU A 26 44.78 -41.89 9.89
C GLU A 26 44.24 -40.48 10.11
N GLN A 27 44.82 -39.76 11.05
CA GLN A 27 44.45 -38.35 11.29
C GLN A 27 44.78 -37.47 10.07
N ILE A 28 45.94 -37.66 9.44
CA ILE A 28 46.31 -36.98 8.21
C ILE A 28 45.35 -37.33 7.04
N ALA A 29 44.95 -38.57 6.92
CA ALA A 29 44.00 -39.01 5.89
C ALA A 29 42.61 -38.36 6.10
N ASP A 30 42.13 -38.25 7.34
CA ASP A 30 40.86 -37.62 7.66
C ASP A 30 40.91 -36.12 7.43
N LEU A 31 41.96 -35.45 7.85
CA LEU A 31 42.18 -34.00 7.57
C LEU A 31 42.21 -33.74 6.04
N ASN A 32 42.88 -34.59 5.27
CA ASN A 32 42.92 -34.42 3.81
C ASN A 32 41.51 -34.60 3.19
N ARG A 33 40.66 -35.50 3.70
CA ARG A 33 39.26 -35.60 3.28
C ARG A 33 38.47 -34.39 3.62
N GLN A 34 38.62 -33.87 4.83
CA GLN A 34 37.95 -32.60 5.24
C GLN A 34 38.38 -31.43 4.37
N ILE A 35 39.67 -31.28 4.10
CA ILE A 35 40.19 -30.23 3.19
C ILE A 35 39.58 -30.37 1.80
N SER A 36 39.54 -31.57 1.23
CA SER A 36 38.96 -31.80 -0.09
C SER A 36 37.46 -31.49 -0.15
N THR A 37 36.73 -31.85 0.91
CA THR A 37 35.31 -31.55 1.06
C THR A 37 35.07 -30.02 1.17
N LEU A 38 35.82 -29.35 2.03
CA LEU A 38 35.73 -27.90 2.18
C LEU A 38 36.09 -27.16 0.91
N GLN A 39 37.11 -27.60 0.18
CA GLN A 39 37.46 -27.04 -1.13
C GLN A 39 36.37 -27.25 -2.17
N SER A 40 35.71 -28.42 -2.15
CA SER A 40 34.59 -28.66 -3.08
C SER A 40 33.38 -27.81 -2.74
N MET A 41 33.05 -27.64 -1.45
CA MET A 41 31.99 -26.74 -0.98
C MET A 41 32.31 -25.29 -1.35
N ASN A 42 33.54 -24.84 -1.12
CA ASN A 42 33.96 -23.48 -1.45
C ASN A 42 33.80 -23.20 -2.95
N ARG A 43 34.24 -24.12 -3.81
CA ARG A 43 34.00 -23.97 -5.27
C ARG A 43 32.53 -23.88 -5.63
N LYS A 44 31.65 -24.67 -4.98
CA LYS A 44 30.20 -24.55 -5.18
C LYS A 44 29.64 -23.22 -4.73
N TYR A 45 30.07 -22.71 -3.57
CA TYR A 45 29.64 -21.40 -3.09
C TYR A 45 30.09 -20.27 -4.00
N VAL A 46 31.34 -20.29 -4.46
CA VAL A 46 31.87 -19.30 -5.41
C VAL A 46 31.05 -19.32 -6.72
N ALA A 47 30.81 -20.50 -7.27
CA ALA A 47 30.00 -20.62 -8.50
C ALA A 47 28.54 -20.11 -8.29
N ASN A 48 27.95 -20.36 -7.12
CA ASN A 48 26.64 -19.84 -6.78
C ASN A 48 26.63 -18.32 -6.63
N LEU A 49 27.65 -17.75 -6.00
CA LEU A 49 27.77 -16.31 -5.87
C LEU A 49 27.92 -15.64 -7.24
N GLU A 50 28.76 -16.17 -8.12
CA GLU A 50 28.91 -15.68 -9.50
C GLU A 50 27.60 -15.77 -10.31
N ALA A 51 26.79 -16.81 -10.08
CA ALA A 51 25.49 -16.95 -10.73
C ALA A 51 24.48 -15.92 -10.19
N GLN A 52 24.47 -15.70 -8.86
CA GLN A 52 23.64 -14.69 -8.23
C GLN A 52 24.01 -13.28 -8.64
N ASP A 53 25.31 -12.97 -8.73
CA ASP A 53 25.79 -11.65 -9.20
C ASP A 53 25.33 -11.37 -10.63
N LYS A 54 25.42 -12.37 -11.52
CA LYS A 54 24.90 -12.22 -12.90
C LYS A 54 23.39 -12.00 -12.94
N GLU A 55 22.64 -12.64 -12.08
CA GLU A 55 21.19 -12.45 -11.99
C GLU A 55 20.85 -11.06 -11.44
N ILE A 56 21.57 -10.61 -10.41
CA ILE A 56 21.42 -9.25 -9.86
C ILE A 56 21.68 -8.19 -10.94
N GLU A 57 22.74 -8.33 -11.74
CA GLU A 57 23.03 -7.38 -12.83
C GLU A 57 21.92 -7.40 -13.90
N LYS A 58 21.43 -8.56 -14.31
CA LYS A 58 20.28 -8.64 -15.23
C LYS A 58 19.03 -7.96 -14.67
N LEU A 59 18.73 -8.17 -13.38
CA LEU A 59 17.59 -7.54 -12.74
C LEU A 59 17.76 -6.03 -12.63
N LYS A 60 18.97 -5.53 -12.40
CA LYS A 60 19.25 -4.09 -12.38
C LYS A 60 19.05 -3.47 -13.76
N GLU A 61 19.59 -4.11 -14.82
CA GLU A 61 19.39 -3.66 -16.20
C GLU A 61 17.91 -3.64 -16.59
N ALA A 62 17.16 -4.71 -16.29
CA ALA A 62 15.74 -4.78 -16.54
C ALA A 62 14.96 -3.69 -15.79
N ASN A 63 15.30 -3.44 -14.52
CA ASN A 63 14.71 -2.35 -13.73
C ASN A 63 15.02 -0.97 -14.33
N GLN A 64 16.25 -0.76 -14.80
CA GLN A 64 16.61 0.51 -15.42
C GLN A 64 15.81 0.75 -16.70
N VAL A 65 15.72 -0.26 -17.57
CA VAL A 65 14.91 -0.20 -18.79
C VAL A 65 13.43 0.08 -18.47
N LEU A 66 12.87 -0.55 -17.42
CA LEU A 66 11.49 -0.32 -17.00
C LEU A 66 11.29 1.10 -16.48
N ARG A 67 12.25 1.67 -15.75
CA ARG A 67 12.21 3.06 -15.27
C ARG A 67 12.25 4.05 -16.44
N ASP A 68 13.20 3.87 -17.35
CA ASP A 68 13.34 4.73 -18.53
C ASP A 68 12.10 4.68 -19.42
N LEU A 69 11.52 3.49 -19.60
CA LEU A 69 10.24 3.31 -20.30
C LEU A 69 9.08 3.98 -19.57
N LYS A 70 9.06 3.94 -18.24
CA LYS A 70 8.01 4.58 -17.44
C LYS A 70 8.05 6.10 -17.63
N GLU A 71 9.22 6.73 -17.48
CA GLU A 71 9.37 8.17 -17.65
C GLU A 71 8.98 8.61 -19.07
N THR A 72 9.52 7.94 -20.10
CA THR A 72 9.20 8.27 -21.50
C THR A 72 7.72 8.05 -21.84
N ARG A 73 7.06 7.08 -21.23
CA ARG A 73 5.61 6.81 -21.43
C ARG A 73 4.75 7.81 -20.71
N LEU A 74 5.10 8.19 -19.48
CA LEU A 74 4.33 9.16 -18.70
C LEU A 74 4.30 10.52 -19.38
N ASP A 75 5.40 10.94 -20.01
CA ASP A 75 5.47 12.19 -20.78
C ASP A 75 4.55 12.20 -22.02
N LYS A 76 4.21 11.00 -22.53
CA LYS A 76 3.35 10.82 -23.72
C LYS A 76 1.91 10.48 -23.37
N LEU A 77 1.60 10.20 -22.12
CA LEU A 77 0.26 9.86 -21.67
C LEU A 77 -0.45 11.10 -21.10
N TYR A 78 -1.74 11.19 -21.34
CA TYR A 78 -2.57 12.18 -20.67
C TYR A 78 -2.67 11.83 -19.18
N SER A 79 -2.19 12.72 -18.33
CA SER A 79 -2.29 12.60 -16.88
C SER A 79 -3.12 13.75 -16.32
N VAL A 80 -3.63 13.57 -15.10
CA VAL A 80 -4.40 14.61 -14.45
C VAL A 80 -3.49 15.76 -14.05
N LYS A 81 -3.76 16.94 -14.60
CA LYS A 81 -3.04 18.17 -14.28
C LYS A 81 -3.79 19.05 -13.30
N THR A 82 -5.12 19.07 -13.44
CA THR A 82 -5.97 19.93 -12.60
C THR A 82 -7.26 19.20 -12.26
N ILE A 83 -7.75 19.44 -11.07
CA ILE A 83 -9.05 18.99 -10.58
C ILE A 83 -9.91 20.21 -10.22
N THR A 84 -11.19 20.18 -10.55
CA THR A 84 -12.13 21.23 -10.20
C THR A 84 -13.44 20.69 -9.67
N ILE A 85 -14.09 21.44 -8.79
CA ILE A 85 -15.47 21.22 -8.39
C ILE A 85 -16.34 22.15 -9.24
N ASP A 86 -17.25 21.57 -10.01
CA ASP A 86 -18.10 22.33 -10.93
C ASP A 86 -19.18 23.11 -10.16
N ARG A 87 -19.60 24.26 -10.71
CA ARG A 87 -20.57 25.19 -10.09
C ARG A 87 -21.98 24.61 -9.89
N LEU A 88 -22.27 23.46 -10.47
CA LEU A 88 -23.53 22.75 -10.27
C LEU A 88 -23.56 21.95 -8.95
N SER A 89 -22.42 21.90 -8.24
CA SER A 89 -22.35 21.27 -6.92
C SER A 89 -23.13 22.10 -5.91
N GLY A 90 -23.82 21.44 -4.97
CA GLY A 90 -24.65 22.12 -3.97
C GLY A 90 -25.44 21.15 -3.11
N GLY A 91 -26.36 21.69 -2.34
CA GLY A 91 -27.26 20.90 -1.51
C GLY A 91 -28.04 19.87 -2.32
N LEU A 92 -28.28 18.72 -1.74
CA LEU A 92 -29.00 17.60 -2.31
C LEU A 92 -30.27 17.36 -1.51
N ASN A 93 -31.41 17.79 -2.05
CA ASN A 93 -32.74 17.49 -1.52
C ASN A 93 -33.32 16.34 -2.33
N ILE A 94 -33.68 15.24 -1.64
CA ILE A 94 -34.14 13.99 -2.26
C ILE A 94 -35.66 13.82 -2.09
N ASP A 95 -36.18 14.20 -0.93
CA ASP A 95 -37.59 13.96 -0.54
C ASP A 95 -38.51 15.14 -0.82
N GLY A 96 -37.96 16.30 -1.20
CA GLY A 96 -38.71 17.52 -1.49
C GLY A 96 -39.22 18.26 -0.25
N VAL A 97 -38.80 17.84 0.94
CA VAL A 97 -39.06 18.54 2.20
C VAL A 97 -38.00 19.62 2.40
N ILE A 98 -38.26 20.60 3.24
CA ILE A 98 -37.28 21.66 3.54
C ILE A 98 -36.10 21.06 4.29
N GLY A 99 -34.94 21.21 3.70
CA GLY A 99 -33.67 20.66 4.20
C GLY A 99 -33.00 19.82 3.13
N ASP A 100 -31.68 19.80 3.15
CA ASP A 100 -30.87 18.96 2.27
C ASP A 100 -30.45 17.71 3.03
N GLU A 101 -30.59 16.52 2.41
CA GLU A 101 -30.11 15.24 2.97
C GLU A 101 -28.63 15.02 2.73
N GLY A 102 -27.98 15.91 2.00
CA GLY A 102 -26.57 15.80 1.67
C GLY A 102 -26.12 16.89 0.70
N ILE A 103 -25.03 16.58 0.02
CA ILE A 103 -24.45 17.42 -1.04
C ILE A 103 -24.25 16.56 -2.29
N VAL A 104 -24.49 17.12 -3.46
CA VAL A 104 -24.03 16.57 -4.72
C VAL A 104 -22.80 17.34 -5.19
N VAL A 105 -21.71 16.61 -5.45
CA VAL A 105 -20.43 17.18 -5.89
C VAL A 105 -20.15 16.71 -7.30
N TYR A 106 -19.94 17.65 -8.20
CA TYR A 106 -19.54 17.39 -9.59
C TYR A 106 -18.06 17.70 -9.73
N VAL A 107 -17.25 16.67 -9.98
CA VAL A 107 -15.79 16.76 -10.05
C VAL A 107 -15.33 16.56 -11.48
N SER A 108 -14.55 17.48 -12.00
CA SER A 108 -13.95 17.40 -13.33
C SER A 108 -12.44 17.33 -13.23
N LEU A 109 -11.85 16.37 -13.96
CA LEU A 109 -10.41 16.21 -14.11
C LEU A 109 -9.99 16.76 -15.48
N TYR A 110 -8.87 17.47 -15.52
CA TYR A 110 -8.35 18.08 -16.74
C TYR A 110 -6.92 17.61 -17.00
N ASP A 111 -6.62 17.36 -18.27
CA ASP A 111 -5.28 17.05 -18.75
C ASP A 111 -4.40 18.32 -18.89
N GLN A 112 -3.19 18.14 -19.44
CA GLN A 112 -2.23 19.22 -19.69
C GLN A 112 -2.74 20.24 -20.73
N GLN A 113 -3.67 19.86 -21.60
CA GLN A 113 -4.26 20.69 -22.63
C GLN A 113 -5.57 21.39 -22.17
N GLY A 114 -6.03 21.06 -20.96
CA GLY A 114 -7.28 21.59 -20.41
C GLY A 114 -8.54 20.86 -20.88
N HIS A 115 -8.41 19.65 -21.41
CA HIS A 115 -9.56 18.83 -21.77
C HIS A 115 -10.01 17.97 -20.60
N LYS A 116 -11.33 17.85 -20.44
CA LYS A 116 -11.93 16.95 -19.45
C LYS A 116 -11.77 15.49 -19.86
N PHE A 117 -11.32 14.65 -18.96
CA PHE A 117 -11.18 13.21 -19.23
C PHE A 117 -11.40 12.37 -17.99
N LYS A 118 -11.60 11.06 -18.20
CA LYS A 118 -11.71 10.05 -17.14
C LYS A 118 -10.32 9.51 -16.82
N ALA A 119 -9.93 9.55 -15.55
CA ALA A 119 -8.66 8.98 -15.08
C ALA A 119 -8.89 7.87 -14.05
N ALA A 120 -7.92 6.97 -13.96
CA ALA A 120 -7.89 5.91 -12.95
C ALA A 120 -7.29 6.43 -11.65
N GLY A 121 -8.02 6.33 -10.56
CA GLY A 121 -7.55 6.84 -9.28
C GLY A 121 -8.56 6.68 -8.16
N THR A 122 -8.17 7.09 -6.97
CA THR A 122 -9.03 7.18 -5.78
C THR A 122 -9.53 8.61 -5.64
N ILE A 123 -10.82 8.77 -5.37
CA ILE A 123 -11.45 10.07 -5.06
C ILE A 123 -11.81 10.08 -3.59
N THR A 124 -11.32 11.07 -2.85
CA THR A 124 -11.72 11.29 -1.45
C THR A 124 -12.40 12.65 -1.34
N VAL A 125 -13.58 12.69 -0.72
CA VAL A 125 -14.35 13.91 -0.47
C VAL A 125 -14.42 14.14 1.02
N PHE A 126 -13.97 15.31 1.45
CA PHE A 126 -14.06 15.77 2.85
C PHE A 126 -15.11 16.87 2.94
N LEU A 127 -16.00 16.76 3.90
CA LEU A 127 -16.98 17.77 4.22
C LEU A 127 -16.68 18.40 5.57
N SER A 128 -16.68 19.72 5.65
CA SER A 128 -16.46 20.48 6.89
C SER A 128 -17.49 21.60 7.02
N ASP A 129 -18.05 21.75 8.21
CA ASP A 129 -18.95 22.86 8.56
C ASP A 129 -18.16 24.14 8.78
N LEU A 130 -18.60 25.20 8.17
CA LEU A 130 -18.01 26.55 8.29
C LEU A 130 -18.85 27.50 9.16
N SER A 131 -19.74 27.02 9.98
CA SER A 131 -20.44 27.85 10.98
C SER A 131 -19.45 28.62 11.85
N ASN A 132 -18.28 28.05 12.10
CA ASN A 132 -17.12 28.75 12.64
C ASN A 132 -15.93 28.70 11.63
N PRO A 133 -15.74 29.71 10.78
CA PRO A 133 -14.68 29.70 9.78
C PRO A 133 -13.25 29.61 10.33
N ARG A 134 -13.04 29.95 11.63
CA ARG A 134 -11.72 29.86 12.30
C ARG A 134 -11.41 28.46 12.81
N ALA A 135 -12.43 27.63 12.97
CA ALA A 135 -12.31 26.26 13.42
C ALA A 135 -13.33 25.38 12.66
N PRO A 136 -13.09 25.07 11.38
CA PRO A 136 -13.98 24.20 10.60
C PRO A 136 -14.13 22.84 11.27
N GLU A 137 -15.35 22.38 11.43
CA GLU A 137 -15.62 21.07 12.02
C GLU A 137 -15.84 20.03 10.92
N PRO A 138 -15.14 18.88 10.96
CA PRO A 138 -15.37 17.81 10.00
C PRO A 138 -16.75 17.17 10.21
N ILE A 139 -17.52 17.07 9.11
CA ILE A 139 -18.82 16.41 9.07
C ILE A 139 -18.69 14.96 8.66
N ALA A 140 -18.04 14.73 7.50
CA ALA A 140 -17.92 13.39 6.92
C ALA A 140 -16.75 13.29 5.96
N THR A 141 -16.32 12.06 5.72
CA THR A 141 -15.33 11.71 4.69
C THR A 141 -15.87 10.55 3.87
N TYR A 142 -15.77 10.67 2.55
CA TYR A 142 -16.16 9.64 1.58
C TYR A 142 -14.95 9.29 0.75
N GLU A 143 -14.67 8.01 0.67
CA GLU A 143 -13.57 7.49 -0.15
C GLU A 143 -14.13 6.53 -1.19
N TYR A 144 -13.72 6.72 -2.43
CA TYR A 144 -14.14 5.92 -3.57
C TYR A 144 -12.89 5.38 -4.27
N ASP A 145 -12.73 4.08 -4.24
CA ASP A 145 -11.69 3.39 -4.98
C ASP A 145 -11.91 3.46 -6.49
N ILE A 146 -11.00 2.88 -7.27
CA ILE A 146 -11.07 2.92 -8.73
C ILE A 146 -12.35 2.29 -9.28
N ASP A 147 -12.87 1.23 -8.66
CA ASP A 147 -14.05 0.53 -9.16
C ASP A 147 -15.32 1.31 -8.85
N GLN A 148 -15.42 1.85 -7.64
CA GLN A 148 -16.48 2.76 -7.24
C GLN A 148 -16.45 4.06 -8.05
N ALA A 149 -15.26 4.64 -8.28
CA ALA A 149 -15.10 5.86 -9.09
C ALA A 149 -15.54 5.67 -10.55
N LYS A 150 -15.41 4.47 -11.11
CA LYS A 150 -15.92 4.17 -12.46
C LYS A 150 -17.44 4.36 -12.57
N GLU A 151 -18.19 3.97 -11.55
CA GLU A 151 -19.65 4.08 -11.50
C GLU A 151 -20.12 5.54 -11.31
N LEU A 152 -19.29 6.37 -10.69
CA LEU A 152 -19.59 7.79 -10.50
C LEU A 152 -19.39 8.63 -11.76
N TRP A 153 -18.71 8.08 -12.78
CA TRP A 153 -18.43 8.80 -14.00
C TRP A 153 -19.69 9.01 -14.85
N PHE A 154 -19.98 10.27 -15.09
CA PHE A 154 -21.07 10.66 -15.98
C PHE A 154 -20.50 11.31 -17.25
N GLY A 155 -20.75 10.68 -18.39
CA GLY A 155 -20.31 11.16 -19.69
C GLY A 155 -21.45 11.03 -20.70
N ARG A 156 -22.32 12.05 -20.79
CA ARG A 156 -23.41 12.12 -21.77
C ARG A 156 -23.47 13.51 -22.38
N MET A 157 -23.71 13.53 -23.69
CA MET A 157 -23.80 14.73 -24.51
C MET A 157 -22.56 15.62 -24.38
N LEU A 158 -22.48 16.69 -23.77
CA LEU A 158 -21.32 17.60 -23.64
C LEU A 158 -20.80 17.69 -22.20
N THR A 159 -21.30 16.83 -21.30
CA THR A 159 -20.94 16.89 -19.88
C THR A 159 -20.11 15.68 -19.48
N TYR A 160 -18.92 15.93 -18.95
CA TYR A 160 -17.98 14.92 -18.48
C TYR A 160 -17.52 15.29 -17.06
N HIS A 161 -17.95 14.50 -16.06
CA HIS A 161 -17.60 14.72 -14.65
C HIS A 161 -17.89 13.46 -13.82
N TYR A 162 -17.32 13.40 -12.64
CA TYR A 162 -17.74 12.47 -11.59
C TYR A 162 -18.90 13.12 -10.82
N LYS A 163 -20.02 12.41 -10.68
CA LYS A 163 -21.17 12.84 -9.88
C LYS A 163 -21.17 12.08 -8.57
N ILE A 164 -20.85 12.75 -7.49
CA ILE A 164 -20.71 12.16 -6.17
C ILE A 164 -21.84 12.67 -5.28
N LYS A 165 -22.60 11.75 -4.68
CA LYS A 165 -23.63 12.08 -3.69
C LYS A 165 -23.09 11.79 -2.30
N CYS A 166 -22.95 12.83 -1.50
CA CYS A 166 -22.49 12.77 -0.12
C CYS A 166 -23.67 13.01 0.81
N LEU A 167 -24.35 11.95 1.22
CA LEU A 167 -25.45 12.05 2.17
C LEU A 167 -24.91 12.33 3.57
N TRP A 168 -25.62 13.11 4.40
CA TRP A 168 -25.19 13.32 5.76
C TRP A 168 -25.04 11.98 6.49
N GLN A 169 -24.03 11.89 7.32
CA GLN A 169 -23.76 10.73 8.17
C GLN A 169 -24.21 11.05 9.61
N GLU A 170 -23.39 10.73 10.58
CA GLU A 170 -23.69 10.94 12.00
C GLU A 170 -23.80 12.42 12.39
N ARG A 171 -23.11 13.29 11.63
CA ARG A 171 -23.09 14.74 11.88
C ARG A 171 -23.83 15.49 10.78
N LEU A 172 -24.68 16.41 11.20
CA LEU A 172 -25.36 17.35 10.34
C LEU A 172 -24.63 18.72 10.35
N PRO A 173 -24.63 19.48 9.24
CA PRO A 173 -24.12 20.84 9.27
C PRO A 173 -24.95 21.70 10.21
N ALA A 174 -24.30 22.47 11.08
CA ALA A 174 -24.96 23.45 11.94
C ALA A 174 -25.18 24.77 11.23
N GLY A 175 -24.41 25.05 10.17
CA GLY A 175 -24.49 26.26 9.37
C GLY A 175 -24.94 25.99 7.94
N ARG A 176 -25.13 27.10 7.19
CA ARG A 176 -25.54 27.04 5.77
C ARG A 176 -24.37 26.88 4.80
N ILE A 177 -23.14 27.00 5.27
CA ILE A 177 -21.94 26.91 4.44
C ILE A 177 -21.15 25.68 4.82
N VAL A 178 -20.94 24.80 3.86
CA VAL A 178 -20.14 23.59 4.00
C VAL A 178 -18.97 23.67 3.03
N ARG A 179 -17.76 23.51 3.55
CA ARG A 179 -16.56 23.34 2.71
C ARG A 179 -16.48 21.93 2.22
N VAL A 180 -16.36 21.80 0.91
CA VAL A 180 -16.11 20.55 0.23
C VAL A 180 -14.67 20.56 -0.26
N THR A 181 -13.86 19.61 0.19
CA THR A 181 -12.51 19.38 -0.30
C THR A 181 -12.47 18.04 -1.01
N VAL A 182 -12.03 18.04 -2.26
CA VAL A 182 -11.88 16.83 -3.07
C VAL A 182 -10.42 16.57 -3.32
N ARG A 183 -9.98 15.38 -2.99
CA ARG A 183 -8.63 14.87 -3.27
C ARG A 183 -8.71 13.74 -4.27
N PHE A 184 -7.85 13.77 -5.26
CA PHE A 184 -7.70 12.73 -6.28
C PHE A 184 -6.28 12.20 -6.29
N LEU A 185 -6.12 10.90 -6.08
CA LEU A 185 -4.85 10.18 -6.26
C LEU A 185 -4.84 9.57 -7.65
N ASP A 186 -4.02 10.11 -8.55
CA ASP A 186 -3.84 9.58 -9.89
C ASP A 186 -2.97 8.31 -9.85
N TYR A 187 -3.52 7.17 -10.23
CA TYR A 187 -2.79 5.90 -10.24
C TYR A 187 -1.74 5.78 -11.34
N LEU A 188 -1.84 6.61 -12.38
CA LEU A 188 -0.86 6.63 -13.45
C LEU A 188 0.45 7.28 -13.02
N THR A 189 0.35 8.45 -12.37
CA THR A 189 1.50 9.26 -11.98
C THR A 189 1.89 9.13 -10.51
N GLY A 190 0.95 8.66 -9.66
CA GLY A 190 1.08 8.69 -8.21
C GLY A 190 0.90 10.09 -7.61
N SER A 191 0.48 11.07 -8.42
CA SER A 191 0.27 12.45 -7.97
C SER A 191 -1.02 12.57 -7.20
N VAL A 192 -0.99 13.42 -6.16
CA VAL A 192 -2.18 13.79 -5.38
C VAL A 192 -2.56 15.22 -5.75
N LEU A 193 -3.79 15.39 -6.23
CA LEU A 193 -4.36 16.69 -6.52
C LEU A 193 -5.51 16.99 -5.56
N GLU A 194 -5.64 18.24 -5.17
CA GLU A 194 -6.68 18.67 -4.22
C GLU A 194 -7.30 19.99 -4.67
N THR A 195 -8.60 20.12 -4.46
CA THR A 195 -9.36 21.34 -4.68
C THR A 195 -10.44 21.48 -3.64
N SER A 196 -10.81 22.70 -3.29
CA SER A 196 -11.88 22.95 -2.34
C SER A 196 -12.77 24.10 -2.78
N THR A 197 -14.04 24.04 -2.36
CA THR A 197 -15.02 25.11 -2.54
C THR A 197 -15.98 25.13 -1.38
N ASP A 198 -16.58 26.28 -1.14
CA ASP A 198 -17.61 26.47 -0.14
C ASP A 198 -18.97 26.42 -0.84
N LEU A 199 -19.85 25.54 -0.36
CA LEU A 199 -21.19 25.32 -0.92
C LEU A 199 -22.25 25.77 0.07
N GLU A 200 -23.30 26.39 -0.43
CA GLU A 200 -24.48 26.72 0.36
C GLU A 200 -25.41 25.49 0.43
N VAL A 201 -25.88 25.17 1.62
CA VAL A 201 -26.82 24.10 1.90
C VAL A 201 -27.96 24.61 2.77
N THR A 202 -29.10 23.94 2.70
CA THR A 202 -30.22 24.14 3.65
C THR A 202 -30.14 23.06 4.70
N PRO A 203 -29.76 23.36 5.96
CA PRO A 203 -29.67 22.35 7.00
C PRO A 203 -31.04 21.68 7.25
N PRO A 204 -31.08 20.36 7.56
CA PRO A 204 -32.34 19.69 7.89
C PRO A 204 -33.05 20.32 9.08
N LEU A 205 -34.38 20.27 9.08
CA LEU A 205 -35.17 20.77 10.18
C LEU A 205 -34.82 20.05 11.49
N GLY A 206 -34.44 20.78 12.51
CA GLY A 206 -34.02 20.25 13.82
C GLY A 206 -32.50 20.22 14.05
N SER A 207 -31.69 20.50 13.05
CA SER A 207 -30.22 20.67 13.19
C SER A 207 -29.81 22.09 13.61
N TRP A 208 -30.73 23.05 13.57
CA TRP A 208 -30.45 24.44 13.93
C TRP A 208 -30.24 24.55 15.44
N PRO A 209 -29.16 25.13 15.94
CA PRO A 209 -29.02 25.45 17.36
C PRO A 209 -30.15 26.41 17.74
N SER A 210 -30.93 26.02 18.78
CA SER A 210 -32.09 26.76 19.28
C SER A 210 -31.77 28.10 19.96
N ASN A 211 -30.67 28.76 19.57
CA ASN A 211 -30.22 30.02 20.12
C ASN A 211 -30.12 31.10 19.01
N SER A 212 -31.28 31.65 18.71
CA SER A 212 -31.38 32.99 18.17
C SER A 212 -32.51 33.72 18.92
N GLN A 213 -32.23 34.13 20.16
CA GLN A 213 -32.86 35.28 20.77
C GLN A 213 -31.79 36.30 21.09
#